data_1dc93d8a2084028946115795c5b67090
#
_entry.id   1dc93d8a2084028946115795c5b67090
#
_cell.length_a   1.000
_cell.length_b   1.000
_cell.length_c   1.000
_cell.angle_alpha   90.00
_cell.angle_beta   90.00
_cell.angle_gamma   90.00
#
_symmetry.space_group_name_H-M   'P 1'
#
loop_
_entity.id
_entity.type
_entity.pdbx_description
1 polymer ?
#
loop_
_entity_poly.entity_id
_entity_poly.type
_entity_poly.pdbx_seq_one_letter_code
_entity_poly.pdbx_strand_id
1 'polypeptide(L)'
;METKSGIGDEKLFVEDNSSIHMVKSLHQQFRSQLQIFIYYVKTRTPPVYCYPIATILSFLLISKTQILEDVPAAFGIGIASYLLGLATYVYNDLTDIDVDHINRKEQSIVTQNQSRRGLIIIVIFLFGLAATISYIISFSAFLISIIFIILGIFYSHPKFSLKSKFPLKTIVTATGAGLLSLLGGVAAIGNGSDYDTLHNTTIFPLSTIYLAFSFSIFYFIQSPMGDFADIKGDRIAGRNTFPLVLGINRTLAVMLSVPFIILTMNGMCYNLVHISIHGTVAIVITCLLVVGFIGWISNRLDDPLLIKSKRNNVRYLNILMQMALLIALL
;
A
#
# COMPACT_ATOMS: atom_id res chain seq x y z
N MET A 1 74.96 -18.48 -14.65
CA MET A 1 74.19 -17.23 -14.96
C MET A 1 72.90 -17.68 -15.62
N GLU A 2 71.88 -17.96 -14.89
CA GLU A 2 70.58 -18.33 -15.41
C GLU A 2 69.47 -17.54 -14.70
N THR A 3 68.61 -17.03 -15.49
CA THR A 3 67.70 -15.94 -15.29
C THR A 3 66.50 -16.30 -14.44
N LYS A 4 66.28 -15.56 -13.36
CA LYS A 4 64.98 -15.45 -12.68
C LYS A 4 64.07 -14.48 -13.46
N SER A 5 63.12 -14.99 -14.22
CA SER A 5 61.98 -14.19 -14.71
C SER A 5 60.81 -15.12 -15.06
N GLY A 6 59.96 -15.41 -14.13
CA GLY A 6 58.80 -16.27 -14.39
C GLY A 6 57.71 -16.24 -13.31
N ILE A 7 57.92 -15.53 -12.19
CA ILE A 7 56.95 -15.59 -11.05
C ILE A 7 56.04 -14.35 -11.00
N GLY A 8 56.36 -13.25 -11.72
CA GLY A 8 55.58 -12.02 -11.68
C GLY A 8 54.29 -12.04 -12.53
N ASP A 9 54.36 -12.68 -13.68
CA ASP A 9 53.25 -12.63 -14.67
C ASP A 9 52.09 -13.56 -14.34
N GLU A 10 52.32 -14.72 -13.70
CA GLU A 10 51.27 -15.63 -13.31
C GLU A 10 50.36 -15.07 -12.19
N LYS A 11 50.91 -14.30 -11.26
CA LYS A 11 50.11 -13.66 -10.19
C LYS A 11 49.19 -12.55 -10.72
N LEU A 12 49.67 -11.75 -11.68
CA LEU A 12 48.89 -10.71 -12.30
C LEU A 12 47.73 -11.29 -13.15
N PHE A 13 47.93 -12.38 -13.87
CA PHE A 13 46.86 -13.06 -14.63
C PHE A 13 45.83 -13.76 -13.73
N VAL A 14 46.24 -14.27 -12.58
CA VAL A 14 45.31 -14.92 -11.64
C VAL A 14 44.43 -13.88 -10.90
N GLU A 15 45.00 -12.73 -10.55
CA GLU A 15 44.19 -11.63 -9.94
C GLU A 15 43.18 -11.04 -10.93
N ASP A 16 43.53 -10.87 -12.20
CA ASP A 16 42.65 -10.32 -13.23
C ASP A 16 41.48 -11.27 -13.52
N ASN A 17 41.71 -12.58 -13.61
CA ASN A 17 40.65 -13.56 -13.76
C ASN A 17 39.66 -13.62 -12.56
N SER A 18 40.16 -13.46 -11.34
CA SER A 18 39.28 -13.46 -10.14
C SER A 18 38.41 -12.21 -10.11
N SER A 19 38.93 -11.06 -10.49
CA SER A 19 38.21 -9.79 -10.61
C SER A 19 37.12 -9.87 -11.70
N ILE A 20 37.43 -10.45 -12.86
CA ILE A 20 36.48 -10.65 -13.96
C ILE A 20 35.36 -11.63 -13.56
N HIS A 21 35.67 -12.71 -12.85
CA HIS A 21 34.67 -13.64 -12.34
C HIS A 21 33.76 -12.99 -11.30
N MET A 22 34.30 -12.19 -10.40
CA MET A 22 33.54 -11.45 -9.40
C MET A 22 32.59 -10.43 -10.06
N VAL A 23 33.05 -9.66 -11.04
CA VAL A 23 32.23 -8.70 -11.78
C VAL A 23 31.10 -9.40 -12.55
N LYS A 24 31.38 -10.52 -13.22
CA LYS A 24 30.34 -11.32 -13.90
C LYS A 24 29.29 -11.86 -12.93
N SER A 25 29.72 -12.37 -11.79
CA SER A 25 28.84 -12.85 -10.73
C SER A 25 27.93 -11.72 -10.19
N LEU A 26 28.49 -10.55 -9.89
CA LEU A 26 27.75 -9.37 -9.44
C LEU A 26 26.75 -8.90 -10.50
N HIS A 27 27.15 -8.87 -11.77
CA HIS A 27 26.26 -8.49 -12.88
C HIS A 27 25.09 -9.46 -13.04
N GLN A 28 25.33 -10.77 -12.94
CA GLN A 28 24.28 -11.80 -12.99
C GLN A 28 23.33 -11.69 -11.79
N GLN A 29 23.87 -11.43 -10.60
CA GLN A 29 23.05 -11.22 -9.40
C GLN A 29 22.20 -9.95 -9.52
N PHE A 30 22.76 -8.85 -10.00
CA PHE A 30 22.02 -7.60 -10.23
C PHE A 30 20.89 -7.79 -11.25
N ARG A 31 21.16 -8.45 -12.38
CA ARG A 31 20.12 -8.79 -13.38
C ARG A 31 18.98 -9.60 -12.79
N SER A 32 19.29 -10.60 -11.97
CA SER A 32 18.28 -11.41 -11.28
C SER A 32 17.41 -10.55 -10.36
N GLN A 33 18.01 -9.68 -9.53
CA GLN A 33 17.28 -8.78 -8.64
C GLN A 33 16.39 -7.78 -9.41
N LEU A 34 16.88 -7.24 -10.51
CA LEU A 34 16.12 -6.33 -11.38
C LEU A 34 14.91 -7.04 -12.01
N GLN A 35 15.05 -8.28 -12.46
CA GLN A 35 13.94 -9.07 -13.01
C GLN A 35 12.86 -9.32 -11.94
N ILE A 36 13.27 -9.65 -10.71
CA ILE A 36 12.36 -9.82 -9.58
C ILE A 36 11.61 -8.50 -9.29
N PHE A 37 12.34 -7.40 -9.21
CA PHE A 37 11.74 -6.09 -8.98
C PHE A 37 10.70 -5.73 -10.06
N ILE A 38 11.04 -5.90 -11.34
CA ILE A 38 10.13 -5.67 -12.48
C ILE A 38 8.89 -6.56 -12.36
N TYR A 39 9.05 -7.82 -11.97
CA TYR A 39 7.94 -8.74 -11.75
C TYR A 39 7.00 -8.21 -10.65
N TYR A 40 7.54 -7.79 -9.51
CA TYR A 40 6.72 -7.24 -8.42
C TYR A 40 6.04 -5.93 -8.81
N VAL A 41 6.72 -5.04 -9.52
CA VAL A 41 6.09 -3.84 -10.07
C VAL A 41 4.89 -4.21 -10.95
N LYS A 42 5.04 -5.14 -11.88
CA LYS A 42 3.94 -5.56 -12.77
C LYS A 42 2.77 -6.20 -12.03
N THR A 43 3.04 -7.05 -11.05
CA THR A 43 2.01 -7.87 -10.38
C THR A 43 1.38 -7.17 -9.18
N ARG A 44 2.11 -6.28 -8.51
CA ARG A 44 1.67 -5.59 -7.29
C ARG A 44 1.25 -4.14 -7.50
N THR A 45 1.52 -3.52 -8.65
CA THR A 45 0.97 -2.21 -8.97
C THR A 45 -0.57 -2.17 -8.87
N PRO A 46 -1.34 -3.14 -9.43
CA PRO A 46 -2.79 -3.09 -9.31
C PRO A 46 -3.34 -3.05 -7.88
N PRO A 47 -2.80 -3.74 -6.88
CA PRO A 47 -3.22 -3.56 -5.49
C PRO A 47 -2.70 -2.30 -4.81
N VAL A 48 -1.62 -1.69 -5.30
CA VAL A 48 -0.90 -0.60 -4.63
C VAL A 48 -1.32 0.79 -5.12
N TYR A 49 -1.82 0.95 -6.36
CA TYR A 49 -2.04 2.27 -6.97
C TYR A 49 -3.05 3.16 -6.22
N CYS A 50 -3.95 2.58 -5.42
CA CYS A 50 -4.85 3.38 -4.58
C CYS A 50 -4.10 4.24 -3.55
N TYR A 51 -2.94 3.81 -3.07
CA TYR A 51 -2.16 4.51 -2.05
C TYR A 51 -1.56 5.81 -2.56
N PRO A 52 -0.75 5.82 -3.64
CA PRO A 52 -0.21 7.06 -4.17
C PRO A 52 -1.31 8.04 -4.60
N ILE A 53 -2.43 7.56 -5.15
CA ILE A 53 -3.56 8.43 -5.49
C ILE A 53 -4.11 9.11 -4.23
N ALA A 54 -4.42 8.36 -3.17
CA ALA A 54 -4.91 8.94 -1.92
C ALA A 54 -3.90 9.92 -1.30
N THR A 55 -2.60 9.60 -1.36
CA THR A 55 -1.52 10.47 -0.87
C THR A 55 -1.45 11.77 -1.65
N ILE A 56 -1.44 11.70 -3.00
CA ILE A 56 -1.37 12.89 -3.86
C ILE A 56 -2.63 13.76 -3.69
N LEU A 57 -3.82 13.16 -3.65
CA LEU A 57 -5.06 13.91 -3.45
C LEU A 57 -5.08 14.63 -2.10
N SER A 58 -4.60 13.97 -1.04
CA SER A 58 -4.49 14.56 0.29
C SER A 58 -3.46 15.70 0.33
N PHE A 59 -2.34 15.57 -0.40
CA PHE A 59 -1.36 16.62 -0.57
C PHE A 59 -1.96 17.84 -1.29
N LEU A 60 -2.58 17.62 -2.44
CA LEU A 60 -3.17 18.69 -3.26
C LEU A 60 -4.30 19.43 -2.54
N LEU A 61 -5.05 18.78 -1.68
CA LEU A 61 -6.08 19.41 -0.86
C LEU A 61 -5.51 20.51 0.05
N ILE A 62 -4.30 20.33 0.56
CA ILE A 62 -3.63 21.28 1.46
C ILE A 62 -2.90 22.36 0.68
N SER A 63 -2.29 22.02 -0.45
CA SER A 63 -1.51 22.93 -1.32
C SER A 63 -2.37 23.89 -2.18
N LYS A 64 -3.62 24.16 -1.83
CA LYS A 64 -4.64 24.86 -2.65
C LYS A 64 -4.14 26.07 -3.45
N THR A 65 -3.18 26.83 -2.95
CA THR A 65 -2.73 28.11 -3.53
C THR A 65 -1.47 28.01 -4.40
N GLN A 66 -0.66 26.97 -4.25
CA GLN A 66 0.65 26.80 -4.90
C GLN A 66 0.77 25.49 -5.68
N ILE A 67 -0.35 25.01 -6.26
CA ILE A 67 -0.43 23.68 -6.89
C ILE A 67 0.70 23.46 -7.90
N LEU A 68 1.06 24.44 -8.73
CA LEU A 68 2.09 24.25 -9.77
C LEU A 68 3.50 24.12 -9.20
N GLU A 69 3.82 24.85 -8.12
CA GLU A 69 5.12 24.80 -7.46
C GLU A 69 5.28 23.49 -6.64
N ASP A 70 4.18 23.00 -6.10
CA ASP A 70 4.13 21.83 -5.25
C ASP A 70 4.00 20.48 -6.00
N VAL A 71 3.76 20.51 -7.33
CA VAL A 71 3.63 19.30 -8.15
C VAL A 71 4.80 18.32 -7.97
N PRO A 72 6.09 18.74 -7.98
CA PRO A 72 7.20 17.80 -7.76
C PRO A 72 7.15 17.12 -6.39
N ALA A 73 6.81 17.86 -5.32
CA ALA A 73 6.68 17.31 -3.97
C ALA A 73 5.48 16.35 -3.86
N ALA A 74 4.34 16.70 -4.46
CA ALA A 74 3.15 15.84 -4.52
C ALA A 74 3.44 14.50 -5.21
N PHE A 75 4.13 14.53 -6.36
CA PHE A 75 4.56 13.31 -7.04
C PHE A 75 5.63 12.54 -6.24
N GLY A 76 6.59 13.24 -5.64
CA GLY A 76 7.61 12.64 -4.80
C GLY A 76 7.01 11.85 -3.64
N ILE A 77 6.08 12.45 -2.89
CA ILE A 77 5.42 11.76 -1.77
C ILE A 77 4.48 10.64 -2.26
N GLY A 78 3.87 10.80 -3.43
CA GLY A 78 3.12 9.74 -4.10
C GLY A 78 4.00 8.53 -4.44
N ILE A 79 5.22 8.76 -4.96
CA ILE A 79 6.20 7.71 -5.20
C ILE A 79 6.62 7.05 -3.88
N ALA A 80 6.87 7.81 -2.82
CA ALA A 80 7.18 7.24 -1.50
C ALA A 80 6.06 6.33 -1.00
N SER A 81 4.80 6.77 -1.09
CA SER A 81 3.62 5.98 -0.75
C SER A 81 3.49 4.69 -1.57
N TYR A 82 3.77 4.77 -2.88
CA TYR A 82 3.81 3.60 -3.76
C TYR A 82 4.88 2.59 -3.31
N LEU A 83 6.09 3.07 -3.02
CA LEU A 83 7.20 2.22 -2.58
C LEU A 83 6.92 1.56 -1.23
N LEU A 84 6.32 2.29 -0.28
CA LEU A 84 5.86 1.75 1.01
C LEU A 84 4.86 0.61 0.81
N GLY A 85 3.85 0.83 -0.03
CA GLY A 85 2.87 -0.19 -0.38
C GLY A 85 3.51 -1.41 -1.05
N LEU A 86 4.35 -1.18 -2.07
CA LEU A 86 5.05 -2.24 -2.80
C LEU A 86 5.92 -3.09 -1.87
N ALA A 87 6.74 -2.45 -1.02
CA ALA A 87 7.60 -3.13 -0.04
C ALA A 87 6.79 -4.02 0.91
N THR A 88 5.65 -3.51 1.40
CA THR A 88 4.76 -4.26 2.29
C THR A 88 4.18 -5.50 1.59
N TYR A 89 3.79 -5.39 0.31
CA TYR A 89 3.33 -6.55 -0.46
C TYR A 89 4.44 -7.57 -0.72
N VAL A 90 5.65 -7.13 -1.07
CA VAL A 90 6.80 -8.05 -1.25
C VAL A 90 7.13 -8.76 0.05
N TYR A 91 7.11 -8.04 1.18
CA TYR A 91 7.36 -8.62 2.50
C TYR A 91 6.25 -9.61 2.91
N ASN A 92 4.99 -9.28 2.61
CA ASN A 92 3.88 -10.18 2.84
C ASN A 92 4.01 -11.49 2.03
N ASP A 93 4.37 -11.39 0.74
CA ASP A 93 4.58 -12.57 -0.12
C ASP A 93 5.72 -13.45 0.41
N LEU A 94 6.81 -12.83 0.90
CA LEU A 94 7.93 -13.55 1.51
C LEU A 94 7.51 -14.35 2.76
N THR A 95 6.53 -13.84 3.52
CA THR A 95 6.06 -14.49 4.75
C THR A 95 4.89 -15.45 4.52
N ASP A 96 4.27 -15.41 3.34
CA ASP A 96 3.07 -16.19 2.99
C ASP A 96 3.31 -17.31 1.98
N ILE A 97 4.56 -17.65 1.68
CA ILE A 97 4.92 -18.62 0.62
C ILE A 97 4.07 -19.88 0.70
N ASP A 98 3.96 -20.48 1.88
CA ASP A 98 3.26 -21.76 2.06
C ASP A 98 1.75 -21.63 1.86
N VAL A 99 1.16 -20.54 2.38
CA VAL A 99 -0.28 -20.26 2.27
C VAL A 99 -0.67 -19.90 0.83
N ASP A 100 0.18 -19.11 0.18
CA ASP A 100 -0.03 -18.70 -1.20
C ASP A 100 0.09 -19.86 -2.18
N HIS A 101 0.92 -20.85 -1.86
CA HIS A 101 0.98 -22.11 -2.62
C HIS A 101 -0.33 -22.88 -2.55
N ILE A 102 -0.96 -22.97 -1.38
CA ILE A 102 -2.28 -23.62 -1.20
C ILE A 102 -3.35 -22.91 -2.03
N ASN A 103 -3.32 -21.57 -2.04
CA ASN A 103 -4.24 -20.74 -2.81
C ASN A 103 -3.91 -20.66 -4.31
N ARG A 104 -2.88 -21.40 -4.77
CA ARG A 104 -2.40 -21.42 -6.17
C ARG A 104 -2.15 -20.01 -6.71
N LYS A 105 -1.53 -19.16 -5.93
CA LYS A 105 -1.13 -17.83 -6.38
C LYS A 105 0.16 -17.91 -7.19
N GLU A 106 0.17 -17.32 -8.39
CA GLU A 106 1.37 -17.29 -9.25
C GLU A 106 2.58 -16.69 -8.56
N GLN A 107 2.36 -15.69 -7.68
CA GLN A 107 3.42 -15.04 -6.92
C GLN A 107 4.19 -16.02 -6.03
N SER A 108 3.52 -17.06 -5.50
CA SER A 108 4.19 -18.05 -4.64
C SER A 108 5.27 -18.82 -5.40
N ILE A 109 5.05 -19.12 -6.68
CA ILE A 109 6.02 -19.85 -7.53
C ILE A 109 7.28 -18.99 -7.71
N VAL A 110 7.11 -17.71 -8.00
CA VAL A 110 8.23 -16.79 -8.17
C VAL A 110 8.99 -16.62 -6.85
N THR A 111 8.26 -16.46 -5.74
CA THR A 111 8.86 -16.28 -4.41
C THR A 111 9.62 -17.52 -3.96
N GLN A 112 9.12 -18.74 -4.25
CA GLN A 112 9.80 -20.00 -3.92
C GLN A 112 11.12 -20.19 -4.68
N ASN A 113 11.18 -19.75 -5.94
CA ASN A 113 12.35 -19.89 -6.79
C ASN A 113 13.42 -18.80 -6.52
N GLN A 114 13.14 -17.84 -5.64
CA GLN A 114 14.04 -16.74 -5.36
C GLN A 114 14.75 -16.89 -4.01
N SER A 115 15.94 -16.31 -3.92
CA SER A 115 16.66 -16.23 -2.66
C SER A 115 15.88 -15.36 -1.66
N ARG A 116 15.54 -15.91 -0.49
CA ARG A 116 14.93 -15.14 0.61
C ARG A 116 15.76 -13.89 0.96
N ARG A 117 17.10 -13.99 0.91
CA ARG A 117 18.00 -12.84 1.14
C ARG A 117 17.79 -11.76 0.10
N GLY A 118 17.67 -12.12 -1.18
CA GLY A 118 17.42 -11.16 -2.26
C GLY A 118 16.11 -10.40 -2.09
N LEU A 119 15.04 -11.09 -1.69
CA LEU A 119 13.74 -10.45 -1.41
C LEU A 119 13.81 -9.51 -0.20
N ILE A 120 14.51 -9.89 0.85
CA ILE A 120 14.73 -9.02 2.03
C ILE A 120 15.50 -7.75 1.63
N ILE A 121 16.54 -7.87 0.80
CA ILE A 121 17.30 -6.71 0.31
C ILE A 121 16.38 -5.76 -0.47
N ILE A 122 15.52 -6.29 -1.35
CA ILE A 122 14.54 -5.46 -2.09
C ILE A 122 13.60 -4.74 -1.11
N VAL A 123 13.07 -5.42 -0.11
CA VAL A 123 12.18 -4.81 0.89
C VAL A 123 12.87 -3.68 1.65
N ILE A 124 14.10 -3.93 2.14
CA ILE A 124 14.88 -2.91 2.87
C ILE A 124 15.18 -1.72 1.96
N PHE A 125 15.57 -1.97 0.70
CA PHE A 125 15.84 -0.91 -0.28
C PHE A 125 14.61 -0.05 -0.55
N LEU A 126 13.44 -0.68 -0.79
CA LEU A 126 12.19 0.03 -1.06
C LEU A 126 11.73 0.87 0.13
N PHE A 127 11.77 0.31 1.35
CA PHE A 127 11.43 1.06 2.56
C PHE A 127 12.43 2.20 2.82
N GLY A 128 13.72 1.95 2.66
CA GLY A 128 14.75 2.96 2.82
C GLY A 128 14.59 4.11 1.83
N LEU A 129 14.37 3.80 0.54
CA LEU A 129 14.15 4.81 -0.49
C LEU A 129 12.87 5.65 -0.21
N ALA A 130 11.77 4.99 0.18
CA ALA A 130 10.53 5.69 0.54
C ALA A 130 10.73 6.62 1.73
N ALA A 131 11.40 6.16 2.79
CA ALA A 131 11.71 6.97 3.97
C ALA A 131 12.61 8.16 3.63
N THR A 132 13.62 7.97 2.76
CA THR A 132 14.50 9.04 2.30
C THR A 132 13.75 10.10 1.50
N ILE A 133 12.88 9.70 0.54
CA ILE A 133 12.05 10.64 -0.21
C ILE A 133 11.13 11.42 0.75
N SER A 134 10.49 10.73 1.68
CA SER A 134 9.62 11.38 2.68
C SER A 134 10.38 12.38 3.55
N TYR A 135 11.63 12.04 3.95
CA TYR A 135 12.49 12.93 4.75
C TYR A 135 12.89 14.19 3.98
N ILE A 136 13.24 14.06 2.69
CA ILE A 136 13.61 15.19 1.83
C ILE A 136 12.44 16.17 1.70
N ILE A 137 11.20 15.68 1.62
CA ILE A 137 10.01 16.52 1.47
C ILE A 137 9.62 17.14 2.81
N SER A 138 9.56 16.32 3.89
CA SER A 138 9.16 16.78 5.22
C SER A 138 9.56 15.77 6.30
N PHE A 139 10.10 16.26 7.42
CA PHE A 139 10.40 15.44 8.58
C PHE A 139 9.14 14.75 9.15
N SER A 140 8.00 15.46 9.17
CA SER A 140 6.73 14.88 9.63
C SER A 140 6.25 13.75 8.71
N ALA A 141 6.43 13.88 7.39
CA ALA A 141 6.15 12.81 6.42
C ALA A 141 7.07 11.60 6.64
N PHE A 142 8.35 11.82 6.94
CA PHE A 142 9.26 10.75 7.33
C PHE A 142 8.76 9.98 8.55
N LEU A 143 8.29 10.66 9.60
CA LEU A 143 7.76 10.00 10.80
C LEU A 143 6.54 9.11 10.48
N ILE A 144 5.60 9.60 9.65
CA ILE A 144 4.45 8.81 9.19
C ILE A 144 4.91 7.58 8.41
N SER A 145 5.93 7.73 7.53
CA SER A 145 6.51 6.61 6.78
C SER A 145 7.11 5.54 7.70
N ILE A 146 7.82 5.95 8.76
CA ILE A 146 8.39 5.04 9.75
C ILE A 146 7.28 4.29 10.51
N ILE A 147 6.22 4.98 10.93
CA ILE A 147 5.06 4.35 11.59
C ILE A 147 4.43 3.32 10.66
N PHE A 148 4.26 3.64 9.37
CA PHE A 148 3.72 2.71 8.38
C PHE A 148 4.62 1.47 8.19
N ILE A 149 5.95 1.66 8.12
CA ILE A 149 6.93 0.56 8.01
C ILE A 149 6.82 -0.39 9.21
N ILE A 150 6.81 0.17 10.42
CA ILE A 150 6.67 -0.60 11.66
C ILE A 150 5.36 -1.40 11.64
N LEU A 151 4.24 -0.76 11.28
CA LEU A 151 2.94 -1.40 11.17
C LEU A 151 2.94 -2.54 10.14
N GLY A 152 3.56 -2.35 8.97
CA GLY A 152 3.70 -3.36 7.92
C GLY A 152 4.55 -4.56 8.36
N ILE A 153 5.61 -4.31 9.14
CA ILE A 153 6.43 -5.39 9.74
C ILE A 153 5.59 -6.20 10.73
N PHE A 154 4.91 -5.55 11.68
CA PHE A 154 4.06 -6.26 12.65
C PHE A 154 2.91 -7.02 11.98
N TYR A 155 2.37 -6.49 10.88
CA TYR A 155 1.32 -7.15 10.11
C TYR A 155 1.77 -8.51 9.57
N SER A 156 2.97 -8.57 8.95
CA SER A 156 3.41 -9.75 8.20
C SER A 156 4.39 -10.65 8.96
N HIS A 157 5.16 -10.12 9.93
CA HIS A 157 6.22 -10.89 10.60
C HIS A 157 5.65 -12.12 11.33
N PRO A 158 6.22 -13.34 11.15
CA PRO A 158 5.67 -14.59 11.68
C PRO A 158 5.44 -14.58 13.20
N LYS A 159 6.30 -13.90 13.97
CA LYS A 159 6.20 -13.81 15.43
C LYS A 159 4.97 -13.02 15.91
N PHE A 160 4.55 -11.99 15.19
CA PHE A 160 3.41 -11.14 15.55
C PHE A 160 2.16 -11.51 14.75
N SER A 161 2.31 -11.67 13.43
CA SER A 161 1.31 -12.12 12.46
C SER A 161 -0.09 -11.52 12.67
N LEU A 162 -0.17 -10.16 12.72
CA LEU A 162 -1.45 -9.48 12.93
C LEU A 162 -2.46 -9.82 11.82
N LYS A 163 -1.95 -10.14 10.61
CA LYS A 163 -2.77 -10.61 9.48
C LYS A 163 -3.53 -11.91 9.73
N SER A 164 -3.11 -12.71 10.73
CA SER A 164 -3.76 -13.98 11.08
C SER A 164 -4.84 -13.82 12.15
N LYS A 165 -4.99 -12.63 12.73
CA LYS A 165 -5.84 -12.39 13.90
C LYS A 165 -7.03 -11.53 13.55
N PHE A 166 -8.25 -12.04 13.80
CA PHE A 166 -9.48 -11.27 13.70
C PHE A 166 -9.66 -10.35 14.93
N PRO A 167 -10.11 -9.11 14.77
CA PRO A 167 -10.32 -8.36 13.52
C PRO A 167 -9.07 -7.57 13.07
N LEU A 168 -7.89 -7.83 13.69
CA LEU A 168 -6.67 -7.04 13.53
C LEU A 168 -6.18 -6.98 12.08
N LYS A 169 -6.36 -8.03 11.29
CA LYS A 169 -6.04 -8.03 9.86
C LYS A 169 -6.60 -6.79 9.16
N THR A 170 -7.92 -6.60 9.26
CA THR A 170 -8.61 -5.50 8.57
C THR A 170 -8.34 -4.16 9.23
N ILE A 171 -8.27 -4.10 10.57
CA ILE A 171 -7.94 -2.86 11.28
C ILE A 171 -6.56 -2.35 10.86
N VAL A 172 -5.55 -3.21 10.83
CA VAL A 172 -4.18 -2.83 10.45
C VAL A 172 -4.09 -2.39 8.98
N THR A 173 -4.77 -3.10 8.07
CA THR A 173 -4.81 -2.66 6.66
C THR A 173 -5.54 -1.35 6.47
N ALA A 174 -6.63 -1.12 7.21
CA ALA A 174 -7.36 0.14 7.24
C ALA A 174 -6.51 1.28 7.80
N THR A 175 -5.85 1.07 8.94
CA THR A 175 -4.92 2.05 9.54
C THR A 175 -3.78 2.37 8.59
N GLY A 176 -3.17 1.37 7.94
CA GLY A 176 -2.12 1.57 6.95
C GLY A 176 -2.58 2.44 5.79
N ALA A 177 -3.78 2.20 5.26
CA ALA A 177 -4.36 3.03 4.20
C ALA A 177 -4.55 4.49 4.66
N GLY A 178 -5.11 4.69 5.85
CA GLY A 178 -5.28 6.03 6.44
C GLY A 178 -3.95 6.76 6.64
N LEU A 179 -2.92 6.07 7.12
CA LEU A 179 -1.57 6.64 7.27
C LEU A 179 -1.01 7.11 5.93
N LEU A 180 -1.22 6.37 4.82
CA LEU A 180 -0.76 6.78 3.50
C LEU A 180 -1.55 7.97 2.94
N SER A 181 -2.85 8.09 3.23
CA SER A 181 -3.59 9.31 2.94
C SER A 181 -3.08 10.49 3.78
N LEU A 182 -2.90 10.28 5.07
CA LEU A 182 -2.38 11.31 6.00
C LEU A 182 -0.98 11.77 5.62
N LEU A 183 -0.13 10.86 5.11
CA LEU A 183 1.22 11.15 4.64
C LEU A 183 1.24 12.32 3.63
N GLY A 184 0.27 12.35 2.70
CA GLY A 184 0.17 13.43 1.72
C GLY A 184 -0.12 14.79 2.36
N GLY A 185 -1.12 14.86 3.23
CA GLY A 185 -1.48 16.12 3.91
C GLY A 185 -0.36 16.66 4.79
N VAL A 186 0.32 15.77 5.53
CA VAL A 186 1.46 16.14 6.39
C VAL A 186 2.67 16.59 5.57
N ALA A 187 2.90 15.96 4.41
CA ALA A 187 3.97 16.34 3.51
C ALA A 187 3.74 17.76 2.94
N ALA A 188 2.50 18.11 2.57
CA ALA A 188 2.15 19.44 2.08
C ALA A 188 2.42 20.54 3.12
N ILE A 189 2.02 20.29 4.37
CA ILE A 189 2.29 21.24 5.48
C ILE A 189 3.80 21.46 5.65
N GLY A 190 4.60 20.37 5.67
CA GLY A 190 6.05 20.45 5.87
C GLY A 190 6.82 20.97 4.66
N ASN A 191 6.21 21.02 3.46
CA ASN A 191 6.83 21.56 2.23
C ASN A 191 6.71 23.10 2.12
N GLY A 192 6.26 23.79 3.20
CA GLY A 192 6.21 25.26 3.20
C GLY A 192 4.95 25.86 2.58
N SER A 193 3.87 25.10 2.46
CA SER A 193 2.55 25.66 2.15
C SER A 193 2.21 26.67 3.26
N ASP A 194 1.65 27.85 2.89
CA ASP A 194 1.30 28.99 3.78
C ASP A 194 0.39 28.65 4.97
N TYR A 195 0.25 27.36 5.28
CA TYR A 195 -0.56 26.85 6.38
C TYR A 195 -0.06 27.31 7.75
N ASP A 196 1.25 27.57 7.90
CA ASP A 196 1.87 28.06 9.16
C ASP A 196 1.39 29.44 9.57
N THR A 197 0.85 30.23 8.63
CA THR A 197 0.39 31.61 8.92
C THR A 197 -1.07 31.66 9.38
N LEU A 198 -1.89 30.66 9.11
CA LEU A 198 -3.33 30.72 9.39
C LEU A 198 -3.77 30.06 10.71
N HIS A 199 -3.09 29.00 11.18
CA HIS A 199 -3.54 28.27 12.38
C HIS A 199 -2.40 27.68 13.20
N ASN A 200 -1.88 28.42 14.13
CA ASN A 200 -0.88 28.00 15.12
C ASN A 200 -1.32 26.90 16.12
N THR A 201 -2.38 26.14 15.90
CA THR A 201 -2.96 25.26 16.93
C THR A 201 -3.34 23.85 16.50
N THR A 202 -3.35 23.50 15.23
CA THR A 202 -3.72 22.13 14.82
C THR A 202 -2.60 21.45 14.02
N ILE A 203 -2.08 20.35 14.57
CA ILE A 203 -1.04 19.52 13.95
C ILE A 203 -1.51 18.94 12.60
N PHE A 204 -2.82 18.77 12.42
CA PHE A 204 -3.44 18.24 11.21
C PHE A 204 -4.75 18.98 10.87
N PRO A 205 -4.94 19.41 9.59
CA PRO A 205 -6.21 19.93 9.15
C PRO A 205 -7.31 18.87 9.28
N LEU A 206 -8.48 19.28 9.73
CA LEU A 206 -9.61 18.37 9.94
C LEU A 206 -10.03 17.68 8.61
N SER A 207 -9.91 18.38 7.49
CA SER A 207 -10.15 17.82 6.15
C SER A 207 -9.21 16.65 5.80
N THR A 208 -7.93 16.75 6.19
CA THR A 208 -6.95 15.65 5.99
C THR A 208 -7.30 14.44 6.86
N ILE A 209 -7.72 14.67 8.10
CA ILE A 209 -8.18 13.59 9.00
C ILE A 209 -9.44 12.95 8.43
N TYR A 210 -10.39 13.73 7.93
CA TYR A 210 -11.62 13.24 7.31
C TYR A 210 -11.32 12.37 6.08
N LEU A 211 -10.42 12.80 5.18
CA LEU A 211 -9.97 12.00 4.04
C LEU A 211 -9.31 10.68 4.49
N ALA A 212 -8.35 10.76 5.41
CA ALA A 212 -7.61 9.61 5.90
C ALA A 212 -8.55 8.58 6.54
N PHE A 213 -9.51 9.04 7.34
CA PHE A 213 -10.49 8.16 7.98
C PHE A 213 -11.45 7.54 6.97
N SER A 214 -11.95 8.32 6.00
CA SER A 214 -12.83 7.82 4.93
C SER A 214 -12.13 6.78 4.06
N PHE A 215 -10.84 6.98 3.78
CA PHE A 215 -10.03 6.00 3.07
C PHE A 215 -9.79 4.73 3.91
N SER A 216 -9.51 4.89 5.19
CA SER A 216 -9.37 3.76 6.13
C SER A 216 -10.61 2.90 6.20
N ILE A 217 -11.78 3.50 6.41
CA ILE A 217 -13.02 2.75 6.61
C ILE A 217 -13.41 1.95 5.36
N PHE A 218 -13.04 2.43 4.16
CA PHE A 218 -13.30 1.71 2.91
C PHE A 218 -12.57 0.35 2.84
N TYR A 219 -11.50 0.17 3.60
CA TYR A 219 -10.79 -1.10 3.70
C TYR A 219 -11.58 -2.21 4.39
N PHE A 220 -12.67 -1.87 5.10
CA PHE A 220 -13.63 -2.86 5.59
C PHE A 220 -14.50 -3.47 4.47
N ILE A 221 -14.39 -2.95 3.23
CA ILE A 221 -14.90 -3.60 2.02
C ILE A 221 -13.76 -4.33 1.32
N GLN A 222 -12.63 -3.69 1.13
CA GLN A 222 -11.53 -4.20 0.31
C GLN A 222 -10.83 -5.41 0.93
N SER A 223 -10.62 -5.42 2.26
CA SER A 223 -9.97 -6.53 2.96
C SER A 223 -10.82 -7.80 2.95
N PRO A 224 -12.11 -7.79 3.38
CA PRO A 224 -12.96 -8.97 3.31
C PRO A 224 -13.19 -9.50 1.88
N MET A 225 -13.22 -8.61 0.88
CA MET A 225 -13.30 -9.03 -0.51
C MET A 225 -12.09 -9.89 -0.94
N GLY A 226 -10.90 -9.60 -0.39
CA GLY A 226 -9.73 -10.47 -0.53
C GLY A 226 -9.91 -11.81 0.19
N ASP A 227 -10.45 -11.75 1.41
CA ASP A 227 -10.65 -12.94 2.25
C ASP A 227 -11.63 -13.94 1.64
N PHE A 228 -12.67 -13.50 0.95
CA PHE A 228 -13.59 -14.41 0.23
C PHE A 228 -12.86 -15.24 -0.84
N ALA A 229 -11.88 -14.67 -1.52
CA ALA A 229 -11.11 -15.41 -2.52
C ALA A 229 -10.10 -16.41 -1.91
N ASP A 230 -9.72 -16.19 -0.66
CA ASP A 230 -8.64 -16.92 0.00
C ASP A 230 -9.12 -17.85 1.15
N ILE A 231 -10.45 -18.05 1.33
CA ILE A 231 -11.07 -18.83 2.43
C ILE A 231 -10.40 -20.20 2.63
N LYS A 232 -10.12 -20.93 1.54
CA LYS A 232 -9.57 -22.28 1.60
C LYS A 232 -8.17 -22.28 2.23
N GLY A 233 -7.28 -21.42 1.75
CA GLY A 233 -5.91 -21.33 2.27
C GLY A 233 -5.86 -20.74 3.67
N ASP A 234 -6.67 -19.72 3.95
CA ASP A 234 -6.74 -19.11 5.28
C ASP A 234 -7.23 -20.12 6.34
N ARG A 235 -8.21 -20.97 5.98
CA ARG A 235 -8.68 -22.05 6.87
C ARG A 235 -7.58 -23.06 7.19
N ILE A 236 -6.85 -23.53 6.16
CA ILE A 236 -5.77 -24.50 6.33
C ILE A 236 -4.62 -23.89 7.14
N ALA A 237 -4.34 -22.60 6.93
CA ALA A 237 -3.31 -21.85 7.66
C ALA A 237 -3.73 -21.42 9.08
N GLY A 238 -4.95 -21.76 9.53
CA GLY A 238 -5.46 -21.37 10.85
C GLY A 238 -5.65 -19.88 11.03
N ARG A 239 -5.86 -19.12 9.93
CA ARG A 239 -6.09 -17.67 9.97
C ARG A 239 -7.53 -17.35 10.32
N ASN A 240 -7.72 -16.36 11.19
CA ASN A 240 -9.02 -15.85 11.57
C ASN A 240 -9.35 -14.60 10.72
N THR A 241 -10.04 -14.81 9.59
CA THR A 241 -10.50 -13.73 8.70
C THR A 241 -11.99 -13.48 8.85
N PHE A 242 -12.50 -12.35 8.33
CA PHE A 242 -13.91 -11.98 8.46
C PHE A 242 -14.88 -13.11 8.05
N PRO A 243 -14.78 -13.70 6.83
CA PRO A 243 -15.72 -14.76 6.44
C PRO A 243 -15.56 -16.05 7.25
N LEU A 244 -14.37 -16.35 7.78
CA LEU A 244 -14.14 -17.54 8.59
C LEU A 244 -14.67 -17.42 10.01
N VAL A 245 -14.65 -16.21 10.60
CA VAL A 245 -15.10 -15.96 11.99
C VAL A 245 -16.57 -15.59 12.04
N LEU A 246 -17.02 -14.67 11.18
CA LEU A 246 -18.39 -14.17 11.20
C LEU A 246 -19.35 -14.95 10.27
N GLY A 247 -18.79 -15.70 9.33
CA GLY A 247 -19.55 -16.26 8.21
C GLY A 247 -19.83 -15.23 7.12
N ILE A 248 -20.30 -15.71 5.97
CA ILE A 248 -20.48 -14.91 4.75
C ILE A 248 -21.47 -13.76 4.96
N ASN A 249 -22.66 -14.04 5.46
CA ASN A 249 -23.74 -13.05 5.57
C ASN A 249 -23.39 -11.89 6.50
N ARG A 250 -22.78 -12.16 7.66
CA ARG A 250 -22.36 -11.11 8.59
C ARG A 250 -21.19 -10.30 8.03
N THR A 251 -20.28 -10.94 7.28
CA THR A 251 -19.21 -10.24 6.59
C THR A 251 -19.76 -9.27 5.54
N LEU A 252 -20.75 -9.69 4.75
CA LEU A 252 -21.44 -8.81 3.81
C LEU A 252 -22.16 -7.65 4.52
N ALA A 253 -22.79 -7.90 5.68
CA ALA A 253 -23.41 -6.85 6.47
C ALA A 253 -22.39 -5.80 6.95
N VAL A 254 -21.19 -6.23 7.39
CA VAL A 254 -20.09 -5.32 7.71
C VAL A 254 -19.65 -4.50 6.48
N MET A 255 -19.49 -5.13 5.32
CA MET A 255 -19.15 -4.41 4.09
C MET A 255 -20.24 -3.40 3.70
N LEU A 256 -21.52 -3.75 3.82
CA LEU A 256 -22.64 -2.86 3.53
C LEU A 256 -22.77 -1.70 4.53
N SER A 257 -22.29 -1.85 5.77
CA SER A 257 -22.32 -0.75 6.74
C SER A 257 -21.38 0.40 6.37
N VAL A 258 -20.31 0.14 5.60
CA VAL A 258 -19.30 1.15 5.23
C VAL A 258 -19.87 2.36 4.48
N PRO A 259 -20.67 2.20 3.39
CA PRO A 259 -21.33 3.32 2.72
C PRO A 259 -22.19 4.16 3.69
N PHE A 260 -22.93 3.53 4.60
CA PHE A 260 -23.74 4.25 5.59
C PHE A 260 -22.89 5.03 6.58
N ILE A 261 -21.76 4.45 7.04
CA ILE A 261 -20.81 5.16 7.91
C ILE A 261 -20.24 6.38 7.20
N ILE A 262 -19.83 6.24 5.92
CA ILE A 262 -19.29 7.36 5.13
C ILE A 262 -20.34 8.46 4.95
N LEU A 263 -21.59 8.11 4.64
CA LEU A 263 -22.69 9.08 4.51
C LEU A 263 -23.00 9.79 5.84
N THR A 264 -23.01 9.05 6.94
CA THR A 264 -23.21 9.63 8.28
C THR A 264 -22.08 10.60 8.64
N MET A 265 -20.83 10.19 8.39
CA MET A 265 -19.67 11.07 8.58
C MET A 265 -19.74 12.33 7.71
N ASN A 266 -20.12 12.17 6.43
CA ASN A 266 -20.31 13.31 5.53
C ASN A 266 -21.34 14.30 6.10
N GLY A 267 -22.46 13.83 6.61
CA GLY A 267 -23.48 14.66 7.25
C GLY A 267 -22.96 15.34 8.52
N MET A 268 -22.29 14.60 9.41
CA MET A 268 -21.73 15.15 10.65
C MET A 268 -20.62 16.18 10.42
N CYS A 269 -19.77 15.93 9.43
CA CYS A 269 -18.63 16.78 9.11
C CYS A 269 -18.97 17.91 8.12
N TYR A 270 -20.22 17.98 7.61
CA TYR A 270 -20.62 18.88 6.54
C TYR A 270 -20.20 20.35 6.80
N ASN A 271 -20.53 20.88 7.96
CA ASN A 271 -20.16 22.24 8.34
C ASN A 271 -18.73 22.35 8.90
N LEU A 272 -18.17 21.27 9.45
CA LEU A 272 -16.87 21.29 10.13
C LEU A 272 -15.71 21.37 9.13
N VAL A 273 -15.85 20.71 7.98
CA VAL A 273 -14.82 20.68 6.91
C VAL A 273 -15.29 21.36 5.64
N HIS A 274 -16.42 22.10 5.69
CA HIS A 274 -16.99 22.87 4.57
C HIS A 274 -17.25 22.01 3.31
N ILE A 275 -17.95 20.87 3.50
CA ILE A 275 -18.25 19.94 2.39
C ILE A 275 -19.18 20.60 1.38
N SER A 276 -18.83 20.54 0.10
CA SER A 276 -19.66 21.07 -0.99
C SER A 276 -20.85 20.15 -1.27
N ILE A 277 -21.97 20.75 -1.76
CA ILE A 277 -23.15 19.98 -2.16
C ILE A 277 -22.86 19.05 -3.33
N HIS A 278 -22.03 19.49 -4.30
CA HIS A 278 -21.63 18.67 -5.44
C HIS A 278 -20.83 17.44 -5.00
N GLY A 279 -19.92 17.62 -4.04
CA GLY A 279 -19.18 16.51 -3.46
C GLY A 279 -20.07 15.55 -2.67
N THR A 280 -21.05 16.09 -1.91
CA THR A 280 -22.03 15.24 -1.22
C THR A 280 -22.78 14.36 -2.21
N VAL A 281 -23.24 14.92 -3.35
CA VAL A 281 -23.90 14.14 -4.41
C VAL A 281 -22.96 13.09 -4.99
N ALA A 282 -21.69 13.42 -5.25
CA ALA A 282 -20.69 12.47 -5.74
C ALA A 282 -20.44 11.33 -4.75
N ILE A 283 -20.37 11.62 -3.44
CA ILE A 283 -20.22 10.61 -2.37
C ILE A 283 -21.46 9.70 -2.36
N VAL A 284 -22.67 10.25 -2.42
CA VAL A 284 -23.93 9.46 -2.44
C VAL A 284 -23.95 8.51 -3.65
N ILE A 285 -23.64 9.02 -4.84
CA ILE A 285 -23.59 8.19 -6.07
C ILE A 285 -22.56 7.06 -5.89
N THR A 286 -21.39 7.36 -5.37
CA THR A 286 -20.34 6.33 -5.15
C THR A 286 -20.79 5.30 -4.12
N CYS A 287 -21.43 5.72 -3.04
CA CYS A 287 -22.01 4.81 -2.04
C CYS A 287 -23.07 3.87 -2.66
N LEU A 288 -23.93 4.37 -3.52
CA LEU A 288 -24.92 3.56 -4.23
C LEU A 288 -24.26 2.55 -5.17
N LEU A 289 -23.19 2.93 -5.88
CA LEU A 289 -22.41 2.00 -6.71
C LEU A 289 -21.75 0.91 -5.86
N VAL A 290 -21.24 1.25 -4.69
CA VAL A 290 -20.66 0.28 -3.74
C VAL A 290 -21.73 -0.71 -3.25
N VAL A 291 -22.88 -0.23 -2.82
CA VAL A 291 -24.00 -1.08 -2.38
C VAL A 291 -24.44 -2.00 -3.52
N GLY A 292 -24.63 -1.47 -4.72
CA GLY A 292 -24.99 -2.25 -5.91
C GLY A 292 -23.95 -3.33 -6.23
N PHE A 293 -22.66 -3.00 -6.14
CA PHE A 293 -21.58 -3.97 -6.35
C PHE A 293 -21.57 -5.08 -5.30
N ILE A 294 -21.74 -4.73 -4.01
CA ILE A 294 -21.80 -5.74 -2.93
C ILE A 294 -23.03 -6.63 -3.11
N GLY A 295 -24.19 -6.07 -3.44
CA GLY A 295 -25.39 -6.83 -3.75
C GLY A 295 -25.21 -7.76 -4.96
N TRP A 296 -24.52 -7.29 -6.01
CA TRP A 296 -24.23 -8.12 -7.16
C TRP A 296 -23.29 -9.28 -6.85
N ILE A 297 -22.22 -9.04 -6.06
CA ILE A 297 -21.23 -10.09 -5.72
C ILE A 297 -21.79 -11.09 -4.71
N SER A 298 -22.71 -10.68 -3.83
CA SER A 298 -23.28 -11.54 -2.78
C SER A 298 -23.93 -12.82 -3.32
N ASN A 299 -24.51 -12.74 -4.52
CA ASN A 299 -25.12 -13.87 -5.22
C ASN A 299 -24.12 -14.75 -6.00
N ARG A 300 -22.80 -14.48 -5.88
CA ARG A 300 -21.74 -15.12 -6.68
C ARG A 300 -20.52 -15.53 -5.86
N LEU A 301 -20.67 -15.62 -4.54
CA LEU A 301 -19.57 -15.93 -3.62
C LEU A 301 -19.08 -17.38 -3.72
N ASP A 302 -19.85 -18.26 -4.37
CA ASP A 302 -19.47 -19.65 -4.62
C ASP A 302 -18.38 -19.80 -5.71
N ASP A 303 -18.06 -18.70 -6.45
CA ASP A 303 -17.02 -18.69 -7.47
C ASP A 303 -15.78 -17.88 -7.02
N PRO A 304 -14.77 -18.53 -6.42
CA PRO A 304 -13.55 -17.84 -5.95
C PRO A 304 -12.75 -17.18 -7.09
N LEU A 305 -12.81 -17.71 -8.31
CA LEU A 305 -12.09 -17.15 -9.47
C LEU A 305 -12.75 -15.84 -9.91
N LEU A 306 -14.08 -15.79 -9.93
CA LEU A 306 -14.80 -14.56 -10.21
C LEU A 306 -14.51 -13.50 -9.14
N ILE A 307 -14.56 -13.85 -7.86
CA ILE A 307 -14.22 -12.92 -6.77
C ILE A 307 -12.81 -12.37 -6.94
N LYS A 308 -11.83 -13.24 -7.23
CA LYS A 308 -10.43 -12.85 -7.47
C LYS A 308 -10.32 -11.88 -8.64
N SER A 309 -11.03 -12.12 -9.74
CA SER A 309 -11.04 -11.23 -10.92
C SER A 309 -11.66 -9.86 -10.62
N LYS A 310 -12.68 -9.81 -9.75
CA LYS A 310 -13.44 -8.60 -9.42
C LYS A 310 -12.85 -7.78 -8.26
N ARG A 311 -11.79 -8.23 -7.60
CA ARG A 311 -11.09 -7.43 -6.57
C ARG A 311 -10.64 -6.06 -7.08
N ASN A 312 -10.27 -5.95 -8.36
CA ASN A 312 -9.91 -4.67 -8.95
C ASN A 312 -11.09 -3.68 -9.00
N ASN A 313 -12.32 -4.17 -9.16
CA ASN A 313 -13.51 -3.31 -9.17
C ASN A 313 -13.68 -2.56 -7.83
N VAL A 314 -13.40 -3.24 -6.70
CA VAL A 314 -13.42 -2.60 -5.37
C VAL A 314 -12.38 -1.48 -5.29
N ARG A 315 -11.21 -1.67 -5.91
CA ARG A 315 -10.15 -0.65 -5.96
C ARG A 315 -10.57 0.56 -6.80
N TYR A 316 -11.23 0.32 -7.93
CA TYR A 316 -11.79 1.41 -8.74
C TYR A 316 -12.88 2.19 -7.98
N LEU A 317 -13.76 1.50 -7.25
CA LEU A 317 -14.74 2.14 -6.38
C LEU A 317 -14.07 2.93 -5.25
N ASN A 318 -12.95 2.44 -4.71
CA ASN A 318 -12.15 3.18 -3.74
C ASN A 318 -11.59 4.48 -4.34
N ILE A 319 -11.04 4.44 -5.56
CA ILE A 319 -10.56 5.65 -6.25
C ILE A 319 -11.71 6.62 -6.51
N LEU A 320 -12.85 6.13 -6.99
CA LEU A 320 -14.04 6.98 -7.19
C LEU A 320 -14.44 7.66 -5.88
N MET A 321 -14.41 6.95 -4.75
CA MET A 321 -14.67 7.53 -3.44
C MET A 321 -13.64 8.61 -3.07
N GLN A 322 -12.35 8.39 -3.33
CA GLN A 322 -11.32 9.40 -3.08
C GLN A 322 -11.55 10.67 -3.92
N MET A 323 -11.90 10.51 -5.19
CA MET A 323 -12.23 11.64 -6.07
C MET A 323 -13.49 12.37 -5.61
N ALA A 324 -14.54 11.64 -5.19
CA ALA A 324 -15.75 12.24 -4.65
C ALA A 324 -15.48 13.05 -3.36
N LEU A 325 -14.64 12.49 -2.46
CA LEU A 325 -14.20 13.16 -1.24
C LEU A 325 -13.36 14.41 -1.52
N LEU A 326 -12.49 14.38 -2.54
CA LEU A 326 -11.73 15.54 -2.97
C LEU A 326 -12.68 16.64 -3.49
N ILE A 327 -13.62 16.30 -4.39
CA ILE A 327 -14.64 17.24 -4.89
C ILE A 327 -15.48 17.83 -3.74
N ALA A 328 -15.68 17.04 -2.69
CA ALA A 328 -16.44 17.48 -1.52
C ALA A 328 -15.71 18.56 -0.71
N LEU A 329 -14.38 18.54 -0.71
CA LEU A 329 -13.52 19.41 0.10
C LEU A 329 -12.89 20.59 -0.69
N LEU A 330 -13.02 20.58 -2.02
CA LEU A 330 -12.66 21.71 -2.90
C LEU A 330 -13.83 22.70 -3.01
#